data_729d189a9efc65134237c02696a51a45
#
_entry.id   729d189a9efc65134237c02696a51a45
#
_cell.length_a   1.000
_cell.length_b   1.000
_cell.length_c   1.000
_cell.angle_alpha   90.00
_cell.angle_beta   90.00
_cell.angle_gamma   90.00
#
_symmetry.space_group_name_H-M   'P 1'
#
loop_
_entity.id
_entity.type
_entity.pdbx_description
1 polymer ?
#
loop_
_entity_poly.entity_id
_entity_poly.type
_entity_poly.pdbx_seq_one_letter_code
_entity_poly.pdbx_strand_id
1 'polypeptide(L)'
;DAVTMKMLGVHQYENAVAAMLAAELFFEKYFAGKKNVPERKALQHAIREGIDRTQWMGRMELVSNDPFFLMDGAHNSNGVEALKKSLETMYPDEKFHFIMGVMADKDYGEMIRELLPLALDFKTVTVESERALQGEALADCIRAKGIPAEAYQKLADVLPDFSKSSAEKTVAFGSLYFIGEIEAFLQGKQ
;
A
#
# COMPACT_ATOMS: atom_id res chain seq x y z
N ASP A 1 -9.92 25.83 5.84
CA ASP A 1 -10.56 24.63 6.39
C ASP A 1 -9.73 23.41 6.03
N ALA A 2 -9.54 22.50 6.98
CA ALA A 2 -8.77 21.26 6.76
C ALA A 2 -9.53 20.31 5.80
N VAL A 3 -8.77 19.57 5.00
CA VAL A 3 -9.27 18.44 4.20
C VAL A 3 -8.85 17.17 4.90
N THR A 4 -9.79 16.28 5.15
CA THR A 4 -9.52 14.95 5.69
C THR A 4 -9.35 13.95 4.56
N MET A 5 -8.53 12.91 4.76
CA MET A 5 -8.34 11.82 3.82
C MET A 5 -8.37 10.50 4.57
N LYS A 6 -9.06 9.52 4.00
CA LYS A 6 -9.06 8.14 4.52
C LYS A 6 -7.87 7.33 4.03
N MET A 7 -7.33 7.70 2.86
CA MET A 7 -6.12 7.04 2.33
C MET A 7 -4.91 7.42 3.17
N LEU A 8 -4.20 6.42 3.67
CA LEU A 8 -2.95 6.59 4.41
C LEU A 8 -1.77 6.80 3.47
N GLY A 9 -0.65 7.28 4.03
CA GLY A 9 0.60 7.49 3.31
C GLY A 9 0.88 8.95 2.99
N VAL A 10 2.13 9.37 3.25
CA VAL A 10 2.55 10.79 3.08
C VAL A 10 2.45 11.27 1.63
N HIS A 11 2.67 10.38 0.66
CA HIS A 11 2.54 10.69 -0.77
C HIS A 11 1.09 10.97 -1.21
N GLN A 12 0.09 10.56 -0.42
CA GLN A 12 -1.31 10.82 -0.74
C GLN A 12 -1.69 12.29 -0.58
N TYR A 13 -0.96 13.05 0.23
CA TYR A 13 -1.16 14.50 0.31
C TYR A 13 -0.82 15.18 -1.03
N GLU A 14 0.28 14.78 -1.67
CA GLU A 14 0.67 15.30 -2.99
C GLU A 14 -0.35 14.90 -4.06
N ASN A 15 -0.81 13.65 -4.04
CA ASN A 15 -1.85 13.15 -4.93
C ASN A 15 -3.17 13.93 -4.76
N ALA A 16 -3.58 14.21 -3.52
CA ALA A 16 -4.78 14.99 -3.23
C ALA A 16 -4.66 16.42 -3.75
N VAL A 17 -3.51 17.08 -3.53
CA VAL A 17 -3.27 18.43 -4.08
C VAL A 17 -3.34 18.43 -5.60
N ALA A 18 -2.72 17.46 -6.26
CA ALA A 18 -2.78 17.33 -7.72
C ALA A 18 -4.23 17.12 -8.21
N ALA A 19 -5.00 16.27 -7.52
CA ALA A 19 -6.42 16.04 -7.85
C ALA A 19 -7.27 17.30 -7.66
N MET A 20 -7.05 18.06 -6.59
CA MET A 20 -7.74 19.33 -6.33
C MET A 20 -7.47 20.33 -7.44
N LEU A 21 -6.20 20.52 -7.80
CA LEU A 21 -5.81 21.44 -8.88
C LEU A 21 -6.40 21.03 -10.24
N ALA A 22 -6.37 19.73 -10.54
CA ALA A 22 -6.95 19.19 -11.77
C ALA A 22 -8.47 19.43 -11.81
N ALA A 23 -9.18 19.23 -10.70
CA ALA A 23 -10.62 19.48 -10.60
C ALA A 23 -10.95 20.97 -10.77
N GLU A 24 -10.18 21.89 -10.17
CA GLU A 24 -10.37 23.34 -10.34
C GLU A 24 -10.14 23.76 -11.79
N LEU A 25 -9.06 23.33 -12.42
CA LEU A 25 -8.75 23.63 -13.83
C LEU A 25 -9.82 23.07 -14.78
N PHE A 26 -10.28 21.83 -14.51
CA PHE A 26 -11.36 21.24 -15.29
C PHE A 26 -12.65 22.06 -15.16
N PHE A 27 -13.00 22.46 -13.94
CA PHE A 27 -14.19 23.29 -13.69
C PHE A 27 -14.12 24.61 -14.45
N GLU A 28 -13.02 25.34 -14.34
CA GLU A 28 -12.81 26.61 -15.02
C GLU A 28 -12.95 26.46 -16.55
N LYS A 29 -12.28 25.44 -17.11
CA LYS A 29 -12.32 25.17 -18.54
C LYS A 29 -13.70 24.70 -19.01
N TYR A 30 -14.35 23.82 -18.26
CA TYR A 30 -15.66 23.27 -18.63
C TYR A 30 -16.78 24.30 -18.59
N PHE A 31 -16.75 25.21 -17.61
CA PHE A 31 -17.78 26.24 -17.43
C PHE A 31 -17.46 27.56 -18.12
N ALA A 32 -16.32 27.71 -18.78
CA ALA A 32 -15.97 28.92 -19.53
C ALA A 32 -17.05 29.26 -20.56
N GLY A 33 -17.63 30.48 -20.44
CA GLY A 33 -18.66 30.96 -21.33
C GLY A 33 -20.07 30.37 -21.13
N LYS A 34 -20.28 29.49 -20.14
CA LYS A 34 -21.62 28.94 -19.82
C LYS A 34 -22.41 29.89 -18.93
N LYS A 35 -23.74 29.89 -19.10
CA LYS A 35 -24.65 30.80 -18.33
C LYS A 35 -24.89 30.28 -16.90
N ASN A 36 -24.90 28.97 -16.71
CA ASN A 36 -25.19 28.34 -15.42
C ASN A 36 -23.90 27.75 -14.84
N VAL A 37 -23.10 28.58 -14.17
CA VAL A 37 -21.88 28.19 -13.50
C VAL A 37 -22.20 27.96 -12.02
N PRO A 38 -21.88 26.75 -11.46
CA PRO A 38 -22.02 26.54 -10.02
C PRO A 38 -21.13 27.52 -9.22
N GLU A 39 -21.56 27.85 -8.02
CA GLU A 39 -20.75 28.68 -7.14
C GLU A 39 -19.41 28.00 -6.79
N ARG A 40 -18.35 28.79 -6.67
CA ARG A 40 -17.02 28.27 -6.29
C ARG A 40 -17.03 27.52 -4.95
N LYS A 41 -17.88 27.92 -4.02
CA LYS A 41 -18.08 27.22 -2.74
C LYS A 41 -18.63 25.80 -2.94
N ALA A 42 -19.55 25.61 -3.88
CA ALA A 42 -20.08 24.28 -4.20
C ALA A 42 -18.99 23.37 -4.80
N LEU A 43 -18.12 23.91 -5.67
CA LEU A 43 -16.95 23.17 -6.17
C LEU A 43 -16.02 22.76 -5.04
N GLN A 44 -15.64 23.70 -4.16
CA GLN A 44 -14.75 23.42 -3.04
C GLN A 44 -15.33 22.34 -2.10
N HIS A 45 -16.63 22.39 -1.86
CA HIS A 45 -17.31 21.38 -1.07
C HIS A 45 -17.27 20.01 -1.75
N ALA A 46 -17.59 19.93 -3.05
CA ALA A 46 -17.56 18.69 -3.81
C ALA A 46 -16.14 18.06 -3.88
N ILE A 47 -15.09 18.89 -4.04
CA ILE A 47 -13.70 18.43 -4.03
C ILE A 47 -13.36 17.83 -2.66
N ARG A 48 -13.70 18.50 -1.56
CA ARG A 48 -13.44 17.99 -0.20
C ARG A 48 -14.14 16.67 0.05
N GLU A 49 -15.43 16.59 -0.25
CA GLU A 49 -16.18 15.33 -0.13
C GLU A 49 -15.59 14.21 -1.00
N GLY A 50 -15.18 14.55 -2.22
CA GLY A 50 -14.54 13.59 -3.13
C GLY A 50 -13.26 13.02 -2.52
N ILE A 51 -12.39 13.87 -1.98
CA ILE A 51 -11.12 13.43 -1.33
C ILE A 51 -11.40 12.61 -0.07
N ASP A 52 -12.32 13.08 0.81
CA ASP A 52 -12.66 12.37 2.05
C ASP A 52 -13.24 10.97 1.78
N ARG A 53 -14.00 10.81 0.69
CA ARG A 53 -14.61 9.53 0.30
C ARG A 53 -13.69 8.62 -0.50
N THR A 54 -12.58 9.17 -1.03
CA THR A 54 -11.67 8.39 -1.87
C THR A 54 -10.98 7.32 -1.04
N GLN A 55 -11.12 6.08 -1.51
CA GLN A 55 -10.41 4.89 -1.01
C GLN A 55 -9.94 4.10 -2.21
N TRP A 56 -8.77 3.50 -2.09
CA TRP A 56 -8.23 2.62 -3.13
C TRP A 56 -7.56 1.43 -2.48
N MET A 57 -8.04 0.26 -2.81
CA MET A 57 -7.54 -1.01 -2.28
C MET A 57 -6.03 -1.16 -2.54
N GLY A 58 -5.31 -1.69 -1.57
CA GLY A 58 -3.88 -1.90 -1.67
C GLY A 58 -3.04 -0.62 -1.81
N ARG A 59 -3.50 0.52 -1.30
CA ARG A 59 -2.74 1.76 -1.21
C ARG A 59 -2.65 2.22 0.24
N MET A 60 -1.61 1.77 0.94
CA MET A 60 -1.45 1.96 2.39
C MET A 60 -2.75 1.61 3.14
N GLU A 61 -3.36 0.49 2.75
CA GLU A 61 -4.64 0.06 3.30
C GLU A 61 -4.45 -0.62 4.65
N LEU A 62 -4.97 -0.02 5.70
CA LEU A 62 -5.01 -0.61 7.01
C LEU A 62 -6.23 -1.55 7.11
N VAL A 63 -5.99 -2.84 6.99
CA VAL A 63 -7.02 -3.89 7.04
C VAL A 63 -7.49 -4.14 8.46
N SER A 64 -6.57 -4.12 9.42
CA SER A 64 -6.85 -4.32 10.86
C SER A 64 -5.86 -3.53 11.71
N ASN A 65 -6.34 -3.02 12.83
CA ASN A 65 -5.51 -2.39 13.86
C ASN A 65 -4.97 -3.40 14.89
N ASP A 66 -5.72 -4.48 15.12
CA ASP A 66 -5.34 -5.53 16.07
C ASP A 66 -5.93 -6.88 15.63
N PRO A 67 -5.08 -7.82 15.20
CA PRO A 67 -3.65 -7.63 14.92
C PRO A 67 -3.41 -6.57 13.84
N PHE A 68 -2.31 -5.80 13.96
CA PHE A 68 -2.00 -4.80 12.95
C PHE A 68 -1.65 -5.44 11.61
N PHE A 69 -2.40 -5.10 10.58
CA PHE A 69 -2.16 -5.57 9.22
C PHE A 69 -2.41 -4.46 8.19
N LEU A 70 -1.35 -4.10 7.46
CA LEU A 70 -1.37 -3.08 6.42
C LEU A 70 -0.97 -3.69 5.08
N MET A 71 -1.65 -3.29 4.00
CA MET A 71 -1.34 -3.71 2.63
C MET A 71 -0.95 -2.52 1.76
N ASP A 72 0.06 -2.69 0.92
CA ASP A 72 0.45 -1.70 -0.09
C ASP A 72 0.89 -2.35 -1.41
N GLY A 73 0.41 -1.83 -2.51
CA GLY A 73 0.74 -2.29 -3.87
C GLY A 73 2.09 -1.81 -4.39
N ALA A 74 3.02 -1.38 -3.54
CA ALA A 74 4.38 -1.01 -3.92
C ALA A 74 5.07 -2.20 -4.60
N HIS A 75 5.52 -2.01 -5.83
CA HIS A 75 6.05 -3.06 -6.71
C HIS A 75 7.29 -2.62 -7.51
N ASN A 76 7.87 -1.50 -7.15
CA ASN A 76 9.11 -0.95 -7.69
C ASN A 76 9.79 -0.08 -6.61
N SER A 77 11.04 0.32 -6.84
CA SER A 77 11.85 1.07 -5.87
C SER A 77 11.17 2.37 -5.40
N ASN A 78 10.60 3.14 -6.32
CA ASN A 78 9.91 4.41 -5.96
C ASN A 78 8.68 4.17 -5.07
N GLY A 79 7.89 3.11 -5.37
CA GLY A 79 6.74 2.74 -4.55
C GLY A 79 7.15 2.30 -3.16
N VAL A 80 8.23 1.51 -3.07
CA VAL A 80 8.76 1.04 -1.77
C VAL A 80 9.40 2.16 -0.97
N GLU A 81 10.06 3.13 -1.61
CA GLU A 81 10.55 4.34 -0.95
C GLU A 81 9.39 5.15 -0.34
N ALA A 82 8.29 5.32 -1.08
CA ALA A 82 7.10 5.99 -0.59
C ALA A 82 6.44 5.25 0.59
N LEU A 83 6.38 3.90 0.51
CA LEU A 83 5.92 3.03 1.60
C LEU A 83 6.80 3.21 2.83
N LYS A 84 8.12 3.09 2.70
CA LYS A 84 9.09 3.30 3.77
C LYS A 84 8.90 4.63 4.47
N LYS A 85 8.93 5.73 3.71
CA LYS A 85 8.74 7.08 4.22
C LYS A 85 7.42 7.24 4.98
N SER A 86 6.37 6.60 4.49
CA SER A 86 5.07 6.62 5.15
C SER A 86 5.07 5.85 6.47
N LEU A 87 5.69 4.66 6.49
CA LEU A 87 5.83 3.85 7.71
C LEU A 87 6.66 4.59 8.77
N GLU A 88 7.82 5.15 8.39
CA GLU A 88 8.68 5.93 9.30
C GLU A 88 7.97 7.17 9.88
N THR A 89 7.13 7.83 9.07
CA THR A 89 6.40 9.03 9.50
C THR A 89 5.21 8.71 10.41
N MET A 90 4.47 7.66 10.08
CA MET A 90 3.22 7.32 10.78
C MET A 90 3.46 6.44 12.01
N TYR A 91 4.54 5.68 12.00
CA TYR A 91 4.90 4.72 13.04
C TYR A 91 6.39 4.86 13.40
N PRO A 92 6.79 6.00 13.98
CA PRO A 92 8.19 6.27 14.30
C PRO A 92 8.72 5.21 15.28
N ASP A 93 9.98 4.80 15.07
CA ASP A 93 10.71 3.80 15.89
C ASP A 93 10.14 2.37 15.84
N GLU A 94 9.12 2.11 15.04
CA GLU A 94 8.54 0.78 14.88
C GLU A 94 9.27 -0.08 13.86
N LYS A 95 9.20 -1.39 14.08
CA LYS A 95 9.68 -2.42 13.15
C LYS A 95 8.52 -3.31 12.74
N PHE A 96 8.67 -3.95 11.57
CA PHE A 96 7.59 -4.68 10.93
C PHE A 96 8.01 -6.08 10.52
N HIS A 97 7.06 -7.01 10.59
CA HIS A 97 7.07 -8.26 9.86
C HIS A 97 6.57 -8.00 8.46
N PHE A 98 7.39 -8.23 7.45
CA PHE A 98 6.99 -8.02 6.07
C PHE A 98 6.51 -9.31 5.41
N ILE A 99 5.42 -9.24 4.65
CA ILE A 99 4.99 -10.30 3.74
C ILE A 99 5.21 -9.80 2.31
N MET A 100 6.00 -10.53 1.52
CA MET A 100 6.40 -10.10 0.18
C MET A 100 6.09 -11.16 -0.88
N GLY A 101 5.36 -10.74 -1.92
CA GLY A 101 5.16 -11.50 -3.15
C GLY A 101 5.41 -10.59 -4.35
N VAL A 102 6.33 -10.97 -5.26
CA VAL A 102 6.84 -10.08 -6.31
C VAL A 102 6.96 -10.78 -7.66
N MET A 103 6.91 -10.03 -8.75
CA MET A 103 7.20 -10.51 -10.09
C MET A 103 8.72 -10.59 -10.33
N ALA A 104 9.16 -11.61 -11.07
CA ALA A 104 10.57 -11.87 -11.33
C ALA A 104 11.28 -10.77 -12.16
N ASP A 105 10.50 -9.98 -12.94
CA ASP A 105 11.00 -8.89 -13.76
C ASP A 105 11.22 -7.57 -12.99
N LYS A 106 11.00 -7.55 -11.68
CA LYS A 106 11.18 -6.35 -10.84
C LYS A 106 12.54 -6.31 -10.18
N ASP A 107 13.02 -5.12 -9.84
CA ASP A 107 14.22 -4.95 -9.02
C ASP A 107 13.88 -5.18 -7.54
N TYR A 108 13.55 -6.44 -7.22
CA TYR A 108 13.22 -6.85 -5.85
C TYR A 108 14.43 -6.71 -4.91
N GLY A 109 15.65 -6.76 -5.44
CA GLY A 109 16.87 -6.55 -4.66
C GLY A 109 16.97 -5.14 -4.08
N GLU A 110 16.57 -4.11 -4.85
CA GLU A 110 16.46 -2.72 -4.41
C GLU A 110 15.29 -2.54 -3.44
N MET A 111 14.13 -3.08 -3.79
CA MET A 111 12.93 -3.03 -2.94
C MET A 111 13.20 -3.56 -1.52
N ILE A 112 13.91 -4.68 -1.42
CA ILE A 112 14.31 -5.26 -0.12
C ILE A 112 15.25 -4.30 0.62
N ARG A 113 16.30 -3.79 -0.05
CA ARG A 113 17.30 -2.89 0.57
C ARG A 113 16.64 -1.67 1.22
N GLU A 114 15.65 -1.09 0.58
CA GLU A 114 14.92 0.07 1.11
C GLU A 114 14.24 -0.23 2.45
N LEU A 115 13.70 -1.44 2.65
CA LEU A 115 12.93 -1.79 3.85
C LEU A 115 13.76 -2.47 4.95
N LEU A 116 15.03 -2.86 4.69
CA LEU A 116 15.88 -3.48 5.71
C LEU A 116 15.92 -2.71 7.03
N PRO A 117 16.00 -1.36 7.03
CA PRO A 117 16.03 -0.59 8.28
C PRO A 117 14.77 -0.75 9.14
N LEU A 118 13.64 -1.12 8.54
CA LEU A 118 12.34 -1.28 9.23
C LEU A 118 11.99 -2.73 9.49
N ALA A 119 12.73 -3.69 8.95
CA ALA A 119 12.39 -5.10 8.98
C ALA A 119 12.80 -5.79 10.28
N LEU A 120 11.91 -6.60 10.84
CA LEU A 120 12.22 -7.67 11.79
C LEU A 120 12.54 -8.96 11.03
N ASP A 121 11.67 -9.32 10.11
CA ASP A 121 11.80 -10.47 9.22
C ASP A 121 10.95 -10.30 7.96
N PHE A 122 11.06 -11.28 7.05
CA PHE A 122 10.22 -11.40 5.89
C PHE A 122 9.59 -12.79 5.80
N LYS A 123 8.30 -12.84 5.48
CA LYS A 123 7.61 -14.01 4.96
C LYS A 123 7.41 -13.84 3.47
N THR A 124 7.81 -14.81 2.67
CA THR A 124 7.72 -14.72 1.20
C THR A 124 6.74 -15.74 0.65
N VAL A 125 6.02 -15.37 -0.39
CA VAL A 125 5.08 -16.25 -1.09
C VAL A 125 5.29 -16.15 -2.60
N THR A 126 4.97 -17.23 -3.31
CA THR A 126 4.90 -17.21 -4.77
C THR A 126 3.51 -16.73 -5.19
N VAL A 127 3.43 -15.61 -5.87
CA VAL A 127 2.18 -15.05 -6.42
C VAL A 127 1.63 -15.97 -7.51
N GLU A 128 0.32 -16.09 -7.63
CA GLU A 128 -0.36 -16.88 -8.67
C GLU A 128 -0.23 -16.22 -10.05
N SER A 129 0.96 -16.25 -10.61
CA SER A 129 1.29 -15.67 -11.91
C SER A 129 2.49 -16.40 -12.54
N GLU A 130 2.45 -16.62 -13.85
CA GLU A 130 3.59 -17.17 -14.60
C GLU A 130 4.85 -16.29 -14.50
N ARG A 131 4.69 -15.01 -14.18
CA ARG A 131 5.78 -14.05 -14.01
C ARG A 131 6.28 -13.93 -12.57
N ALA A 132 5.72 -14.70 -11.65
CA ALA A 132 6.08 -14.60 -10.24
C ALA A 132 7.51 -15.07 -9.98
N LEU A 133 8.21 -14.37 -9.09
CA LEU A 133 9.42 -14.90 -8.47
C LEU A 133 9.02 -15.96 -7.44
N GLN A 134 9.73 -17.09 -7.46
CA GLN A 134 9.49 -18.13 -6.47
C GLN A 134 9.80 -17.63 -5.05
N GLY A 135 8.90 -17.90 -4.10
CA GLY A 135 9.03 -17.43 -2.73
C GLY A 135 10.35 -17.83 -2.09
N GLU A 136 10.83 -19.07 -2.33
CA GLU A 136 12.14 -19.54 -1.80
C GLU A 136 13.31 -18.73 -2.37
N ALA A 137 13.31 -18.45 -3.67
CA ALA A 137 14.36 -17.63 -4.29
C ALA A 137 14.36 -16.19 -3.73
N LEU A 138 13.18 -15.65 -3.43
CA LEU A 138 13.02 -14.35 -2.79
C LEU A 138 13.54 -14.39 -1.34
N ALA A 139 13.20 -15.42 -0.57
CA ALA A 139 13.69 -15.62 0.80
C ALA A 139 15.22 -15.75 0.84
N ASP A 140 15.83 -16.51 -0.09
CA ASP A 140 17.29 -16.62 -0.23
C ASP A 140 17.94 -15.24 -0.47
N CYS A 141 17.36 -14.44 -1.35
CA CYS A 141 17.86 -13.09 -1.62
C CYS A 141 17.81 -12.20 -0.37
N ILE A 142 16.78 -12.33 0.47
CA ILE A 142 16.62 -11.57 1.71
C ILE A 142 17.61 -12.06 2.77
N ARG A 143 17.72 -13.38 2.96
CA ARG A 143 18.69 -14.01 3.88
C ARG A 143 20.13 -13.60 3.57
N ALA A 144 20.47 -13.49 2.29
CA ALA A 144 21.79 -13.02 1.85
C ALA A 144 22.09 -11.56 2.26
N LYS A 145 21.07 -10.79 2.62
CA LYS A 145 21.21 -9.41 3.15
C LYS A 145 21.22 -9.35 4.68
N GLY A 146 21.21 -10.50 5.36
CA GLY A 146 21.36 -10.59 6.81
C GLY A 146 20.05 -10.43 7.61
N ILE A 147 18.89 -10.48 6.97
CA ILE A 147 17.59 -10.43 7.64
C ILE A 147 16.93 -11.83 7.57
N PRO A 148 16.28 -12.31 8.65
CA PRO A 148 15.53 -13.55 8.64
C PRO A 148 14.45 -13.54 7.56
N ALA A 149 14.33 -14.63 6.80
CA ALA A 149 13.26 -14.79 5.83
C ALA A 149 12.85 -16.25 5.67
N GLU A 150 11.57 -16.49 5.53
CA GLU A 150 10.98 -17.81 5.35
C GLU A 150 9.97 -17.80 4.20
N ALA A 151 10.02 -18.83 3.36
CA ALA A 151 9.09 -19.01 2.26
C ALA A 151 7.91 -19.89 2.65
N TYR A 152 6.73 -19.51 2.25
CA TYR A 152 5.49 -20.20 2.52
C TYR A 152 4.77 -20.58 1.23
N GLN A 153 4.08 -21.73 1.27
CA GLN A 153 3.34 -22.25 0.11
C GLN A 153 1.91 -21.71 0.03
N LYS A 154 1.35 -21.32 1.18
CA LYS A 154 -0.05 -20.87 1.25
C LYS A 154 -0.14 -19.51 1.89
N LEU A 155 -0.98 -18.67 1.32
CA LEU A 155 -1.27 -17.35 1.84
C LEU A 155 -1.82 -17.40 3.28
N ALA A 156 -2.65 -18.41 3.59
CA ALA A 156 -3.22 -18.61 4.91
C ALA A 156 -2.18 -18.76 6.03
N ASP A 157 -0.98 -19.27 5.70
CA ASP A 157 0.06 -19.54 6.69
C ASP A 157 0.90 -18.30 7.04
N VAL A 158 0.76 -17.22 6.26
CA VAL A 158 1.54 -15.98 6.44
C VAL A 158 0.71 -14.82 7.00
N LEU A 159 -0.59 -14.83 6.78
CA LEU A 159 -1.48 -13.76 7.25
C LEU A 159 -1.66 -13.82 8.76
N PRO A 160 -1.85 -12.67 9.44
CA PRO A 160 -2.19 -12.65 10.85
C PRO A 160 -3.48 -13.43 11.15
N ASP A 161 -3.52 -14.05 12.35
CA ASP A 161 -4.77 -14.61 12.86
C ASP A 161 -5.67 -13.48 13.40
N PHE A 162 -6.57 -13.00 12.58
CA PHE A 162 -7.49 -11.88 12.90
C PHE A 162 -8.48 -12.19 14.02
N SER A 163 -8.50 -13.41 14.54
CA SER A 163 -9.29 -13.77 15.73
C SER A 163 -8.57 -13.51 17.05
N LYS A 164 -7.30 -13.13 17.01
CA LYS A 164 -6.43 -12.91 18.15
C LYS A 164 -5.76 -11.55 18.11
N SER A 165 -5.64 -10.93 19.28
CA SER A 165 -4.83 -9.74 19.48
C SER A 165 -3.32 -10.07 19.35
N SER A 166 -2.56 -9.16 18.75
CA SER A 166 -1.11 -9.30 18.62
C SER A 166 -0.42 -7.94 18.65
N ALA A 167 0.71 -7.87 19.33
CA ALA A 167 1.58 -6.70 19.33
C ALA A 167 2.41 -6.59 18.02
N GLU A 168 2.43 -7.63 17.20
CA GLU A 168 3.17 -7.66 15.95
C GLU A 168 2.53 -6.75 14.90
N LYS A 169 3.37 -6.02 14.17
CA LYS A 169 2.94 -5.18 13.06
C LYS A 169 3.34 -5.81 11.73
N THR A 170 2.36 -6.21 10.95
CA THR A 170 2.58 -6.89 9.67
C THR A 170 2.23 -5.97 8.50
N VAL A 171 3.12 -5.93 7.50
CA VAL A 171 2.94 -5.16 6.26
C VAL A 171 3.12 -6.06 5.05
N ALA A 172 2.10 -6.18 4.19
CA ALA A 172 2.16 -6.93 2.94
C ALA A 172 2.39 -5.99 1.74
N PHE A 173 3.34 -6.37 0.84
CA PHE A 173 3.67 -5.58 -0.35
C PHE A 173 4.35 -6.41 -1.44
N GLY A 174 4.66 -5.79 -2.58
CA GLY A 174 5.53 -6.33 -3.63
C GLY A 174 4.87 -6.47 -5.00
N SER A 175 3.57 -6.63 -5.07
CA SER A 175 2.82 -6.72 -6.33
C SER A 175 1.34 -6.40 -6.11
N LEU A 176 0.72 -5.71 -7.08
CA LEU A 176 -0.74 -5.52 -7.09
C LEU A 176 -1.49 -6.84 -7.25
N TYR A 177 -0.93 -7.83 -7.94
CA TYR A 177 -1.51 -9.17 -8.04
C TYR A 177 -1.53 -9.84 -6.67
N PHE A 178 -0.41 -9.76 -5.94
CA PHE A 178 -0.31 -10.28 -4.58
C PHE A 178 -1.33 -9.65 -3.62
N ILE A 179 -1.48 -8.34 -3.67
CA ILE A 179 -2.50 -7.64 -2.87
C ILE A 179 -3.90 -8.11 -3.24
N GLY A 180 -4.19 -8.29 -4.54
CA GLY A 180 -5.47 -8.85 -5.00
C GLY A 180 -5.74 -10.27 -4.49
N GLU A 181 -4.72 -11.13 -4.40
CA GLU A 181 -4.83 -12.47 -3.80
C GLU A 181 -5.17 -12.40 -2.31
N ILE A 182 -4.50 -11.51 -1.56
CA ILE A 182 -4.80 -11.28 -0.13
C ILE A 182 -6.25 -10.83 0.03
N GLU A 183 -6.71 -9.86 -0.75
CA GLU A 183 -8.07 -9.38 -0.69
C GLU A 183 -9.09 -10.47 -1.02
N ALA A 184 -8.86 -11.24 -2.08
CA ALA A 184 -9.72 -12.36 -2.45
C ALA A 184 -9.81 -13.40 -1.32
N PHE A 185 -8.69 -13.68 -0.66
CA PHE A 185 -8.62 -14.57 0.49
C PHE A 185 -9.44 -14.02 1.68
N LEU A 186 -9.24 -12.75 2.03
CA LEU A 186 -9.96 -12.10 3.14
C LEU A 186 -11.47 -12.01 2.90
N GLN A 187 -11.89 -11.90 1.65
CA GLN A 187 -13.31 -11.89 1.27
C GLN A 187 -13.94 -13.28 1.15
N GLY A 188 -13.17 -14.36 1.42
CA GLY A 188 -13.65 -15.73 1.30
C GLY A 188 -13.94 -16.18 -0.14
N LYS A 189 -13.25 -15.62 -1.11
CA LYS A 189 -13.39 -15.89 -2.55
C LYS A 189 -12.36 -16.91 -3.06
N GLN A 190 -11.83 -17.75 -2.19
CA GLN A 190 -11.02 -18.92 -2.56
C GLN A 190 -11.81 -20.18 -2.53
#